data_ed30d824cd171d9f1679a35d95b68094
#
_entry.id   ed30d824cd171d9f1679a35d95b68094
#
_cell.length_a   1.000
_cell.length_b   1.000
_cell.length_c   1.000
_cell.angle_alpha   90.00
_cell.angle_beta   90.00
_cell.angle_gamma   90.00
#
_symmetry.space_group_name_H-M   'P 1'
#
loop_
_entity.id
_entity.type
_entity.pdbx_description
1 polymer ?
#
loop_
_entity_poly.entity_id
_entity_poly.type
_entity_poly.pdbx_seq_one_letter_code
_entity_poly.pdbx_strand_id
1 'polypeptide(L)'
;MKIVFMGSPDFSVPVLEALVHAGHEIACVYCQPPRPAGRGKKDRPTAVHARAEALGLAVRHPVSLRDEAAQAEFAALEADVAVVVAYGLILPQAVLDAPRYGCLNIHASLLPRWRGAAPIHRAILAGDLETGVCIMQMEAGLDTGPVLLRESTEITAQDTTARLHDRLSEMGARLIVEALQDLDALTPVPQSAEGVTYAEKITKDEAQLDWRKPAAEIDRQIRGLSPFPGAWTLHGGETRIKCLMSREAEASGAPGEIVSLNPLTIACGEGSVVLESLQRAGKGAQTAEVFLRGYPLQRGDVLGGKGGA
;
A
#
# COMPACT_ATOMS: atom_id res chain seq x y z
N MET A 1 12.17 25.71 2.04
CA MET A 1 11.97 25.56 0.58
C MET A 1 10.52 25.77 0.24
N LYS A 2 10.23 26.22 -0.98
CA LYS A 2 8.88 26.32 -1.53
C LYS A 2 8.55 25.02 -2.25
N ILE A 3 7.51 24.32 -1.79
CA ILE A 3 7.21 22.93 -2.19
C ILE A 3 5.84 22.85 -2.87
N VAL A 4 5.74 22.12 -3.97
CA VAL A 4 4.48 21.56 -4.44
C VAL A 4 4.38 20.14 -3.90
N PHE A 5 3.32 19.86 -3.15
CA PHE A 5 3.03 18.51 -2.65
C PHE A 5 2.05 17.79 -3.57
N MET A 6 2.34 16.52 -3.91
CA MET A 6 1.51 15.72 -4.82
C MET A 6 1.22 14.36 -4.20
N GLY A 7 -0.02 14.16 -3.71
CA GLY A 7 -0.40 12.92 -3.06
C GLY A 7 -1.91 12.77 -2.93
N SER A 8 -2.42 11.56 -2.68
CA SER A 8 -3.86 11.33 -2.61
C SER A 8 -4.32 10.50 -1.40
N PRO A 9 -3.78 9.29 -1.11
CA PRO A 9 -4.27 8.41 -0.06
C PRO A 9 -3.78 8.81 1.33
N ASP A 10 -4.25 8.07 2.33
CA ASP A 10 -3.85 8.22 3.74
C ASP A 10 -2.33 8.09 3.92
N PHE A 11 -1.66 7.24 3.14
CA PHE A 11 -0.20 7.10 3.14
C PHE A 11 0.56 8.41 2.97
N SER A 12 -0.03 9.35 2.24
CA SER A 12 0.61 10.64 1.91
C SER A 12 0.37 11.73 2.96
N VAL A 13 -0.58 11.53 3.88
CA VAL A 13 -0.97 12.54 4.87
C VAL A 13 0.15 12.84 5.87
N PRO A 14 0.81 11.85 6.51
CA PRO A 14 1.93 12.11 7.42
C PRO A 14 3.08 12.86 6.76
N VAL A 15 3.31 12.61 5.46
CA VAL A 15 4.36 13.30 4.68
C VAL A 15 4.03 14.79 4.54
N LEU A 16 2.79 15.12 4.15
CA LEU A 16 2.35 16.52 4.05
C LEU A 16 2.50 17.23 5.41
N GLU A 17 2.06 16.58 6.49
CA GLU A 17 2.16 17.13 7.83
C GLU A 17 3.61 17.37 8.27
N ALA A 18 4.50 16.42 7.98
CA ALA A 18 5.92 16.53 8.31
C ALA A 18 6.59 17.71 7.59
N LEU A 19 6.26 17.93 6.31
CA LEU A 19 6.78 19.06 5.54
C LEU A 19 6.30 20.41 6.10
N VAL A 20 5.03 20.50 6.48
CA VAL A 20 4.47 21.70 7.13
C VAL A 20 5.13 21.95 8.48
N HIS A 21 5.28 20.91 9.33
CA HIS A 21 5.93 21.02 10.63
C HIS A 21 7.42 21.39 10.52
N ALA A 22 8.10 20.96 9.47
CA ALA A 22 9.49 21.33 9.20
C ALA A 22 9.63 22.80 8.73
N GLY A 23 8.52 23.54 8.61
CA GLY A 23 8.53 24.96 8.25
C GLY A 23 8.71 25.23 6.76
N HIS A 24 8.48 24.24 5.89
CA HIS A 24 8.47 24.45 4.45
C HIS A 24 7.21 25.21 4.01
N GLU A 25 7.35 26.05 2.98
CA GLU A 25 6.22 26.71 2.32
C GLU A 25 5.56 25.71 1.36
N ILE A 26 4.32 25.32 1.61
CA ILE A 26 3.55 24.49 0.68
C ILE A 26 2.78 25.40 -0.28
N ALA A 27 3.34 25.61 -1.47
CA ALA A 27 2.78 26.52 -2.49
C ALA A 27 1.41 26.01 -3.00
N CYS A 28 1.25 24.70 -3.15
CA CYS A 28 0.01 24.06 -3.54
C CYS A 28 0.06 22.55 -3.26
N VAL A 29 -1.09 21.97 -2.95
CA VAL A 29 -1.28 20.52 -2.83
C VAL A 29 -2.04 20.00 -4.05
N TYR A 30 -1.46 19.04 -4.76
CA TYR A 30 -2.07 18.34 -5.87
C TYR A 30 -2.55 16.97 -5.43
N CYS A 31 -3.80 16.64 -5.71
CA CYS A 31 -4.40 15.35 -5.39
C CYS A 31 -5.32 14.85 -6.50
N GLN A 32 -5.79 13.61 -6.41
CA GLN A 32 -6.82 13.08 -7.30
C GLN A 32 -8.15 13.81 -7.07
N PRO A 33 -8.98 14.01 -8.12
CA PRO A 33 -10.31 14.56 -7.97
C PRO A 33 -11.16 13.77 -6.97
N PRO A 34 -12.10 14.42 -6.27
CA PRO A 34 -13.10 13.75 -5.46
C PRO A 34 -13.83 12.66 -6.28
N ARG A 35 -14.11 11.53 -5.65
CA ARG A 35 -14.78 10.39 -6.29
C ARG A 35 -15.97 9.92 -5.47
N PRO A 36 -17.03 9.39 -6.12
CA PRO A 36 -18.14 8.77 -5.42
C PRO A 36 -17.66 7.66 -4.46
N ALA A 37 -17.96 7.79 -3.17
CA ALA A 37 -17.54 6.82 -2.15
C ALA A 37 -18.64 6.55 -1.13
N GLY A 38 -18.62 5.37 -0.52
CA GLY A 38 -19.54 4.95 0.54
C GLY A 38 -20.98 4.69 0.11
N ARG A 39 -21.87 4.44 1.10
CA ARG A 39 -23.31 4.29 0.88
C ARG A 39 -23.89 5.64 0.46
N GLY A 40 -24.45 5.72 -0.73
CA GLY A 40 -25.03 6.96 -1.29
C GLY A 40 -24.19 7.65 -2.35
N LYS A 41 -22.99 7.12 -2.69
CA LYS A 41 -22.14 7.58 -3.82
C LYS A 41 -21.94 9.10 -3.90
N LYS A 42 -21.85 9.80 -2.76
CA LYS A 42 -21.48 11.21 -2.73
C LYS A 42 -20.00 11.34 -2.99
N ASP A 43 -19.62 12.37 -3.75
CA ASP A 43 -18.21 12.68 -3.97
C ASP A 43 -17.53 12.98 -2.64
N ARG A 44 -16.41 12.30 -2.42
CA ARG A 44 -15.55 12.52 -1.25
C ARG A 44 -14.17 12.95 -1.70
N PRO A 45 -13.62 13.97 -1.04
CA PRO A 45 -12.22 14.34 -1.26
C PRO A 45 -11.30 13.19 -0.87
N THR A 46 -10.09 13.17 -1.41
CA THR A 46 -9.02 12.28 -0.95
C THR A 46 -8.61 12.66 0.48
N ALA A 47 -7.90 11.76 1.17
CA ALA A 47 -7.40 12.04 2.52
C ALA A 47 -6.47 13.26 2.54
N VAL A 48 -5.58 13.37 1.55
CA VAL A 48 -4.69 14.52 1.39
C VAL A 48 -5.47 15.82 1.13
N HIS A 49 -6.51 15.79 0.28
CA HIS A 49 -7.36 16.96 0.02
C HIS A 49 -8.00 17.47 1.32
N ALA A 50 -8.68 16.58 2.04
CA ALA A 50 -9.33 16.94 3.30
C ALA A 50 -8.33 17.49 4.35
N ARG A 51 -7.12 16.90 4.40
CA ARG A 51 -6.10 17.35 5.33
C ARG A 51 -5.51 18.70 4.93
N ALA A 52 -5.25 18.90 3.64
CA ALA A 52 -4.74 20.18 3.11
C ALA A 52 -5.72 21.35 3.39
N GLU A 53 -7.02 21.14 3.18
CA GLU A 53 -8.06 22.11 3.51
C GLU A 53 -8.05 22.44 5.02
N ALA A 54 -7.94 21.43 5.88
CA ALA A 54 -7.86 21.61 7.34
C ALA A 54 -6.60 22.39 7.77
N LEU A 55 -5.53 22.33 6.98
CA LEU A 55 -4.30 23.11 7.19
C LEU A 55 -4.35 24.51 6.52
N GLY A 56 -5.43 24.85 5.82
CA GLY A 56 -5.56 26.11 5.10
C GLY A 56 -4.70 26.22 3.85
N LEU A 57 -4.29 25.08 3.27
CA LEU A 57 -3.43 25.03 2.09
C LEU A 57 -4.27 25.05 0.80
N ALA A 58 -3.71 25.67 -0.26
CA ALA A 58 -4.32 25.64 -1.58
C ALA A 58 -4.32 24.23 -2.17
N VAL A 59 -5.45 23.77 -2.70
CA VAL A 59 -5.60 22.44 -3.29
C VAL A 59 -5.98 22.54 -4.76
N ARG A 60 -5.34 21.72 -5.58
CA ARG A 60 -5.70 21.49 -7.00
C ARG A 60 -5.86 19.99 -7.25
N HIS A 61 -6.85 19.64 -8.06
CA HIS A 61 -7.13 18.24 -8.38
C HIS A 61 -7.44 18.03 -9.87
N PRO A 62 -6.46 18.31 -10.76
CA PRO A 62 -6.65 18.14 -12.19
C PRO A 62 -6.87 16.66 -12.53
N VAL A 63 -7.66 16.40 -13.58
CA VAL A 63 -7.88 15.04 -14.10
C VAL A 63 -6.63 14.52 -14.83
N SER A 64 -5.81 15.44 -15.33
CA SER A 64 -4.58 15.19 -16.09
C SER A 64 -3.64 16.38 -15.99
N LEU A 65 -2.34 16.14 -16.12
CA LEU A 65 -1.30 17.16 -16.26
C LEU A 65 -0.71 17.18 -17.69
N ARG A 66 -1.38 16.55 -18.66
CA ARG A 66 -0.89 16.48 -20.05
C ARG A 66 -1.21 17.74 -20.86
N ASP A 67 -2.15 18.52 -20.40
CA ASP A 67 -2.58 19.74 -21.07
C ASP A 67 -1.65 20.91 -20.70
N GLU A 68 -1.32 21.73 -21.72
CA GLU A 68 -0.37 22.83 -21.61
C GLU A 68 -0.78 23.89 -20.57
N ALA A 69 -2.09 24.13 -20.42
CA ALA A 69 -2.59 25.09 -19.43
C ALA A 69 -2.33 24.60 -18.00
N ALA A 70 -2.56 23.31 -17.72
CA ALA A 70 -2.27 22.71 -16.42
C ALA A 70 -0.76 22.69 -16.13
N GLN A 71 0.08 22.48 -17.14
CA GLN A 71 1.54 22.55 -17.02
C GLN A 71 2.00 23.97 -16.74
N ALA A 72 1.45 24.97 -17.44
CA ALA A 72 1.76 26.38 -17.21
C ALA A 72 1.33 26.83 -15.80
N GLU A 73 0.15 26.42 -15.34
CA GLU A 73 -0.31 26.67 -13.97
C GLU A 73 0.58 26.04 -12.90
N PHE A 74 1.12 24.84 -13.18
CA PHE A 74 2.07 24.16 -12.29
C PHE A 74 3.40 24.91 -12.25
N ALA A 75 3.96 25.25 -13.41
CA ALA A 75 5.22 25.97 -13.53
C ALA A 75 5.16 27.37 -12.88
N ALA A 76 4.02 28.07 -12.99
CA ALA A 76 3.79 29.39 -12.38
C ALA A 76 3.82 29.37 -10.84
N LEU A 77 3.82 28.22 -10.20
CA LEU A 77 4.02 28.09 -8.75
C LEU A 77 5.48 28.37 -8.35
N GLU A 78 6.43 28.31 -9.29
CA GLU A 78 7.87 28.59 -9.06
C GLU A 78 8.40 27.86 -7.81
N ALA A 79 8.09 26.57 -7.69
CA ALA A 79 8.51 25.75 -6.58
C ALA A 79 10.00 25.39 -6.64
N ASP A 80 10.64 25.26 -5.50
CA ASP A 80 11.99 24.71 -5.43
C ASP A 80 11.98 23.22 -5.80
N VAL A 81 11.02 22.47 -5.28
CA VAL A 81 10.90 21.02 -5.45
C VAL A 81 9.43 20.58 -5.44
N ALA A 82 9.10 19.52 -6.18
CA ALA A 82 7.84 18.81 -6.00
C ALA A 82 8.07 17.52 -5.21
N VAL A 83 7.30 17.32 -4.15
CA VAL A 83 7.32 16.08 -3.35
C VAL A 83 6.11 15.25 -3.73
N VAL A 84 6.37 14.07 -4.28
CA VAL A 84 5.36 13.17 -4.85
C VAL A 84 5.28 11.90 -4.00
N VAL A 85 4.07 11.53 -3.59
CA VAL A 85 3.83 10.30 -2.85
C VAL A 85 2.45 9.75 -3.15
N ALA A 86 2.37 8.60 -3.83
CA ALA A 86 1.12 7.94 -4.21
C ALA A 86 0.09 8.90 -4.87
N TYR A 87 0.55 9.78 -5.77
CA TYR A 87 -0.30 10.77 -6.44
C TYR A 87 -1.27 10.12 -7.45
N GLY A 88 -0.77 9.14 -8.21
CA GLY A 88 -1.59 8.31 -9.10
C GLY A 88 -1.85 8.88 -10.49
N LEU A 89 -1.19 9.97 -10.90
CA LEU A 89 -1.13 10.44 -12.28
C LEU A 89 0.30 10.37 -12.81
N ILE A 90 0.42 10.18 -14.12
CA ILE A 90 1.70 10.30 -14.83
C ILE A 90 2.06 11.78 -14.90
N LEU A 91 3.30 12.12 -14.56
CA LEU A 91 3.85 13.46 -14.69
C LEU A 91 4.55 13.60 -16.06
N PRO A 92 4.10 14.51 -16.93
CA PRO A 92 4.80 14.84 -18.17
C PRO A 92 6.16 15.47 -17.88
N GLN A 93 7.09 15.41 -18.85
CA GLN A 93 8.44 15.97 -18.70
C GLN A 93 8.42 17.45 -18.28
N ALA A 94 7.53 18.25 -18.85
CA ALA A 94 7.39 19.66 -18.49
C ALA A 94 7.05 19.89 -17.00
N VAL A 95 6.33 18.95 -16.36
CA VAL A 95 6.04 18.99 -14.91
C VAL A 95 7.24 18.50 -14.10
N LEU A 96 7.95 17.47 -14.59
CA LEU A 96 9.15 16.95 -13.92
C LEU A 96 10.26 18.00 -13.87
N ASP A 97 10.40 18.80 -14.92
CA ASP A 97 11.48 19.79 -15.09
C ASP A 97 11.12 21.18 -14.51
N ALA A 98 9.85 21.43 -14.16
CA ALA A 98 9.41 22.76 -13.73
C ALA A 98 10.00 23.22 -12.38
N PRO A 99 10.07 22.38 -11.31
CA PRO A 99 10.71 22.77 -10.07
C PRO A 99 12.24 22.81 -10.22
N ARG A 100 12.90 23.71 -9.52
CA ARG A 100 14.37 23.87 -9.55
C ARG A 100 15.13 22.56 -9.29
N TYR A 101 14.68 21.78 -8.32
CA TYR A 101 15.24 20.47 -7.96
C TYR A 101 14.42 19.30 -8.53
N GLY A 102 13.52 19.59 -9.49
CA GLY A 102 12.66 18.57 -10.09
C GLY A 102 11.64 17.97 -9.10
N CYS A 103 11.26 16.73 -9.34
CA CYS A 103 10.27 16.00 -8.55
C CYS A 103 10.94 14.85 -7.78
N LEU A 104 10.72 14.79 -6.48
CA LEU A 104 11.17 13.71 -5.60
C LEU A 104 9.99 12.81 -5.26
N ASN A 105 10.15 11.49 -5.48
CA ASN A 105 9.13 10.50 -5.11
C ASN A 105 9.53 9.75 -3.84
N ILE A 106 8.57 9.55 -2.96
CA ILE A 106 8.67 8.66 -1.80
C ILE A 106 8.12 7.31 -2.21
N HIS A 107 9.01 6.36 -2.49
CA HIS A 107 8.64 5.03 -2.96
C HIS A 107 8.76 4.00 -1.84
N ALA A 108 7.67 3.25 -1.61
CA ALA A 108 7.56 2.32 -0.49
C ALA A 108 8.17 0.94 -0.81
N SER A 109 9.40 0.93 -1.31
CA SER A 109 10.24 -0.27 -1.45
C SER A 109 11.73 0.07 -1.49
N LEU A 110 12.58 -0.94 -1.38
CA LEU A 110 14.01 -0.84 -1.61
C LEU A 110 14.31 -1.01 -3.11
N LEU A 111 14.22 0.11 -3.88
CA LEU A 111 14.51 0.11 -5.31
C LEU A 111 15.92 -0.44 -5.62
N PRO A 112 16.08 -1.20 -6.70
CA PRO A 112 15.19 -1.38 -7.86
C PRO A 112 14.09 -2.43 -7.70
N ARG A 113 13.95 -3.06 -6.52
CA ARG A 113 12.90 -4.04 -6.26
C ARG A 113 11.54 -3.35 -6.08
N TRP A 114 10.50 -3.91 -6.70
CA TRP A 114 9.10 -3.47 -6.57
C TRP A 114 8.83 -2.05 -7.12
N ARG A 115 9.34 -1.73 -8.31
CA ARG A 115 8.86 -0.56 -9.07
C ARG A 115 7.38 -0.70 -9.36
N GLY A 116 6.58 0.37 -9.24
CA GLY A 116 5.16 0.37 -9.60
C GLY A 116 4.18 0.57 -8.44
N ALA A 117 2.96 0.02 -8.60
CA ALA A 117 1.80 0.53 -7.89
C ALA A 117 1.52 -0.10 -6.51
N ALA A 118 2.04 -1.31 -6.22
CA ALA A 118 1.67 -2.04 -5.00
C ALA A 118 2.88 -2.68 -4.28
N PRO A 119 3.98 -1.93 -4.04
CA PRO A 119 5.23 -2.47 -3.52
C PRO A 119 5.05 -3.16 -2.15
N ILE A 120 4.28 -2.57 -1.24
CA ILE A 120 4.04 -3.12 0.11
C ILE A 120 3.38 -4.49 0.05
N HIS A 121 2.31 -4.61 -0.75
CA HIS A 121 1.62 -5.90 -0.93
C HIS A 121 2.55 -6.96 -1.51
N ARG A 122 3.28 -6.60 -2.58
CA ARG A 122 4.15 -7.54 -3.31
C ARG A 122 5.31 -8.03 -2.46
N ALA A 123 5.88 -7.20 -1.61
CA ALA A 123 6.95 -7.60 -0.69
C ALA A 123 6.48 -8.71 0.28
N ILE A 124 5.30 -8.54 0.91
CA ILE A 124 4.74 -9.56 1.80
C ILE A 124 4.38 -10.84 1.03
N LEU A 125 3.68 -10.70 -0.12
CA LEU A 125 3.26 -11.83 -0.94
C LEU A 125 4.44 -12.67 -1.44
N ALA A 126 5.56 -12.03 -1.76
CA ALA A 126 6.79 -12.70 -2.19
C ALA A 126 7.55 -13.35 -1.03
N GLY A 127 7.25 -12.98 0.21
CA GLY A 127 7.97 -13.48 1.39
C GLY A 127 9.31 -12.79 1.59
N ASP A 128 9.43 -11.52 1.18
CA ASP A 128 10.61 -10.73 1.46
C ASP A 128 10.80 -10.58 2.98
N LEU A 129 12.03 -10.63 3.44
CA LEU A 129 12.37 -10.48 4.86
C LEU A 129 12.51 -9.02 5.26
N GLU A 130 12.73 -8.13 4.29
CA GLU A 130 12.83 -6.68 4.50
C GLU A 130 12.16 -5.91 3.36
N THR A 131 11.80 -4.69 3.66
CA THR A 131 11.33 -3.67 2.73
C THR A 131 11.85 -2.31 3.19
N GLY A 132 11.37 -1.22 2.65
CA GLY A 132 11.79 0.10 3.08
C GLY A 132 11.19 1.22 2.27
N VAL A 133 11.82 2.38 2.37
CA VAL A 133 11.47 3.58 1.61
C VAL A 133 12.70 4.10 0.89
N CYS A 134 12.51 4.51 -0.35
CA CYS A 134 13.48 5.27 -1.13
C CYS A 134 12.93 6.67 -1.41
N ILE A 135 13.76 7.69 -1.18
CA ILE A 135 13.57 9.02 -1.77
C ILE A 135 14.34 9.02 -3.09
N MET A 136 13.63 9.17 -4.18
CA MET A 136 14.23 9.10 -5.52
C MET A 136 13.88 10.31 -6.37
N GLN A 137 14.79 10.70 -7.25
CA GLN A 137 14.52 11.67 -8.30
C GLN A 137 13.59 11.04 -9.33
N MET A 138 12.53 11.73 -9.73
CA MET A 138 11.62 11.22 -10.75
C MET A 138 12.14 11.49 -12.16
N GLU A 139 11.91 10.52 -13.03
CA GLU A 139 12.16 10.56 -14.47
C GLU A 139 10.92 10.08 -15.23
N ALA A 140 10.96 10.11 -16.55
CA ALA A 140 9.87 9.65 -17.40
C ALA A 140 9.56 8.13 -17.25
N GLY A 141 10.53 7.34 -16.80
CA GLY A 141 10.37 5.90 -16.56
C GLY A 141 9.62 5.59 -15.26
N LEU A 142 8.97 4.43 -15.21
CA LEU A 142 8.26 3.97 -14.02
C LEU A 142 9.26 3.63 -12.90
N ASP A 143 9.38 4.52 -11.92
CA ASP A 143 10.24 4.41 -10.75
C ASP A 143 11.71 4.02 -11.07
N THR A 144 12.26 4.58 -12.16
CA THR A 144 13.60 4.27 -12.67
C THR A 144 14.68 5.23 -12.21
N GLY A 145 14.31 6.41 -11.74
CA GLY A 145 15.25 7.47 -11.41
C GLY A 145 16.19 7.14 -10.25
N PRO A 146 17.27 7.90 -10.09
CA PRO A 146 18.29 7.64 -9.07
C PRO A 146 17.75 7.86 -7.66
N VAL A 147 18.30 7.10 -6.70
CA VAL A 147 17.93 7.15 -5.29
C VAL A 147 18.83 8.13 -4.56
N LEU A 148 18.23 9.04 -3.79
CA LEU A 148 18.91 10.01 -2.94
C LEU A 148 19.13 9.47 -1.52
N LEU A 149 18.09 8.93 -0.90
CA LEU A 149 18.13 8.30 0.41
C LEU A 149 17.33 7.00 0.39
N ARG A 150 17.74 6.06 1.25
CA ARG A 150 16.97 4.84 1.50
C ARG A 150 17.06 4.42 2.96
N GLU A 151 15.99 3.82 3.45
CA GLU A 151 15.98 3.19 4.76
C GLU A 151 15.20 1.88 4.69
N SER A 152 15.72 0.83 5.35
CA SER A 152 15.10 -0.49 5.40
C SER A 152 14.37 -0.74 6.72
N THR A 153 13.41 -1.64 6.68
CA THR A 153 12.73 -2.21 7.85
C THR A 153 12.45 -3.69 7.62
N GLU A 154 12.52 -4.48 8.67
CA GLU A 154 12.16 -5.90 8.65
C GLU A 154 10.67 -6.10 8.35
N ILE A 155 10.33 -7.17 7.63
CA ILE A 155 8.97 -7.70 7.48
C ILE A 155 8.83 -8.90 8.43
N THR A 156 8.09 -8.72 9.50
CA THR A 156 7.86 -9.75 10.51
C THR A 156 6.64 -10.61 10.19
N ALA A 157 6.52 -11.77 10.85
CA ALA A 157 5.33 -12.63 10.76
C ALA A 157 4.04 -11.95 11.27
N GLN A 158 4.16 -10.84 12.00
CA GLN A 158 3.02 -10.07 12.49
C GLN A 158 2.61 -8.93 11.54
N ASP A 159 3.41 -8.67 10.50
CA ASP A 159 3.13 -7.57 9.58
C ASP A 159 2.05 -7.94 8.57
N THR A 160 1.07 -7.08 8.48
CA THR A 160 0.09 -7.01 7.39
C THR A 160 0.44 -5.81 6.51
N THR A 161 -0.17 -5.74 5.32
CA THR A 161 -0.02 -4.55 4.48
C THR A 161 -0.39 -3.27 5.21
N ALA A 162 -1.43 -3.26 6.06
CA ALA A 162 -1.78 -2.07 6.84
C ALA A 162 -0.68 -1.66 7.82
N ARG A 163 -0.09 -2.60 8.57
CA ARG A 163 0.98 -2.28 9.51
C ARG A 163 2.23 -1.76 8.83
N LEU A 164 2.63 -2.40 7.73
CA LEU A 164 3.75 -1.89 6.94
C LEU A 164 3.45 -0.55 6.28
N HIS A 165 2.24 -0.36 5.76
CA HIS A 165 1.79 0.91 5.21
C HIS A 165 2.00 2.06 6.20
N ASP A 166 1.52 1.92 7.44
CA ASP A 166 1.65 2.97 8.44
C ASP A 166 3.13 3.23 8.80
N ARG A 167 3.91 2.16 9.04
CA ARG A 167 5.34 2.26 9.32
C ARG A 167 6.12 2.93 8.19
N LEU A 168 5.88 2.54 6.94
CA LEU A 168 6.58 3.10 5.77
C LEU A 168 6.13 4.53 5.47
N SER A 169 4.89 4.89 5.78
CA SER A 169 4.39 6.26 5.68
C SER A 169 5.14 7.20 6.64
N GLU A 170 5.27 6.81 7.91
CA GLU A 170 6.04 7.57 8.91
C GLU A 170 7.53 7.66 8.56
N MET A 171 8.11 6.54 8.08
CA MET A 171 9.49 6.49 7.61
C MET A 171 9.71 7.45 6.43
N GLY A 172 8.81 7.43 5.44
CA GLY A 172 8.86 8.32 4.27
C GLY A 172 8.73 9.79 4.65
N ALA A 173 7.86 10.09 5.62
CA ALA A 173 7.68 11.44 6.14
C ALA A 173 8.95 12.00 6.78
N ARG A 174 9.68 11.18 7.55
CA ARG A 174 10.94 11.57 8.16
C ARG A 174 12.05 11.69 7.12
N LEU A 175 12.16 10.70 6.24
CA LEU A 175 13.23 10.63 5.25
C LEU A 175 13.19 11.78 4.24
N ILE A 176 11.99 12.21 3.82
CA ILE A 176 11.88 13.35 2.90
C ILE A 176 12.28 14.67 3.57
N VAL A 177 11.93 14.88 4.84
CA VAL A 177 12.38 16.05 5.58
C VAL A 177 13.90 16.06 5.70
N GLU A 178 14.52 14.92 6.02
CA GLU A 178 15.97 14.77 6.04
C GLU A 178 16.60 15.08 4.67
N ALA A 179 16.05 14.53 3.58
CA ALA A 179 16.54 14.80 2.22
C ALA A 179 16.50 16.28 1.86
N LEU A 180 15.46 17.00 2.28
CA LEU A 180 15.28 18.42 1.95
C LEU A 180 16.13 19.36 2.81
N GLN A 181 16.68 18.91 3.95
CA GLN A 181 17.56 19.74 4.78
C GLN A 181 18.88 20.07 4.08
N ASP A 182 19.42 19.13 3.33
CA ASP A 182 20.71 19.29 2.65
C ASP A 182 20.69 18.64 1.25
N LEU A 183 19.68 19.00 0.45
CA LEU A 183 19.43 18.41 -0.86
C LEU A 183 20.61 18.58 -1.82
N ASP A 184 21.33 19.72 -1.74
CA ASP A 184 22.49 20.02 -2.57
C ASP A 184 23.69 19.12 -2.24
N ALA A 185 23.80 18.55 -1.05
CA ALA A 185 24.87 17.63 -0.64
C ALA A 185 24.57 16.16 -0.99
N LEU A 186 23.32 15.82 -1.28
CA LEU A 186 22.95 14.45 -1.64
C LEU A 186 23.46 14.11 -3.05
N THR A 187 24.09 12.97 -3.17
CA THR A 187 24.52 12.41 -4.46
C THR A 187 23.49 11.41 -4.96
N PRO A 188 22.77 11.67 -6.06
CA PRO A 188 21.83 10.72 -6.63
C PRO A 188 22.56 9.45 -7.10
N VAL A 189 22.17 8.29 -6.58
CA VAL A 189 22.75 6.99 -6.91
C VAL A 189 21.88 6.29 -7.95
N PRO A 190 22.36 6.03 -9.17
CA PRO A 190 21.61 5.28 -10.18
C PRO A 190 21.20 3.91 -9.65
N GLN A 191 19.99 3.49 -9.98
CA GLN A 191 19.52 2.15 -9.61
C GLN A 191 20.29 1.07 -10.38
N SER A 192 20.59 -0.05 -9.71
CA SER A 192 21.15 -1.23 -10.36
C SER A 192 20.21 -1.77 -11.44
N ALA A 193 20.79 -2.32 -12.52
CA ALA A 193 20.06 -3.11 -13.50
C ALA A 193 19.70 -4.50 -12.97
N GLU A 194 20.42 -4.99 -11.96
CA GLU A 194 20.15 -6.27 -11.31
C GLU A 194 19.11 -6.10 -10.19
N GLY A 195 18.27 -7.12 -10.00
CA GLY A 195 17.24 -7.14 -8.97
C GLY A 195 15.99 -6.31 -9.26
N VAL A 196 15.84 -5.81 -10.49
CA VAL A 196 14.62 -5.09 -10.92
C VAL A 196 13.43 -6.02 -10.89
N THR A 197 12.39 -5.63 -10.15
CA THR A 197 11.09 -6.29 -10.15
C THR A 197 9.96 -5.25 -10.19
N TYR A 198 8.76 -5.69 -10.59
CA TYR A 198 7.62 -4.82 -10.73
C TYR A 198 6.49 -5.21 -9.79
N ALA A 199 5.89 -4.21 -9.16
CA ALA A 199 4.78 -4.31 -8.23
C ALA A 199 3.46 -3.92 -8.93
N GLU A 200 2.90 -4.85 -9.69
CA GLU A 200 1.60 -4.66 -10.34
C GLU A 200 0.49 -4.48 -9.31
N LYS A 201 -0.56 -3.75 -9.72
CA LYS A 201 -1.76 -3.57 -8.89
C LYS A 201 -2.35 -4.92 -8.49
N ILE A 202 -2.80 -5.00 -7.24
CA ILE A 202 -3.51 -6.18 -6.75
C ILE A 202 -4.87 -6.29 -7.42
N THR A 203 -5.17 -7.45 -7.98
CA THR A 203 -6.46 -7.75 -8.60
C THR A 203 -7.41 -8.39 -7.58
N LYS A 204 -8.71 -8.38 -7.87
CA LYS A 204 -9.71 -9.03 -7.00
C LYS A 204 -9.60 -10.55 -7.03
N ASP A 205 -9.13 -11.10 -8.13
CA ASP A 205 -9.02 -12.55 -8.34
C ASP A 205 -7.87 -13.12 -7.50
N GLU A 206 -6.80 -12.35 -7.30
CA GLU A 206 -5.69 -12.72 -6.41
C GLU A 206 -6.13 -12.85 -4.93
N ALA A 207 -7.30 -12.36 -4.56
CA ALA A 207 -7.73 -12.36 -3.16
C ALA A 207 -8.45 -13.67 -2.74
N GLN A 208 -8.80 -14.54 -3.66
CA GLN A 208 -9.36 -15.84 -3.30
C GLN A 208 -8.27 -16.82 -2.83
N LEU A 209 -8.47 -17.42 -1.66
CA LEU A 209 -7.55 -18.41 -1.12
C LEU A 209 -7.71 -19.74 -1.85
N ASP A 210 -6.59 -20.30 -2.28
CA ASP A 210 -6.48 -21.68 -2.76
C ASP A 210 -5.79 -22.53 -1.68
N TRP A 211 -6.57 -23.23 -0.89
CA TRP A 211 -6.09 -24.05 0.22
C TRP A 211 -5.15 -25.19 -0.18
N ARG A 212 -5.03 -25.52 -1.48
CA ARG A 212 -4.07 -26.53 -1.99
C ARG A 212 -2.63 -26.02 -1.98
N LYS A 213 -2.41 -24.73 -1.78
CA LYS A 213 -1.09 -24.12 -1.65
C LYS A 213 -0.47 -24.42 -0.28
N PRO A 214 0.87 -24.29 -0.15
CA PRO A 214 1.54 -24.38 1.14
C PRO A 214 1.05 -23.33 2.15
N ALA A 215 1.06 -23.68 3.43
CA ALA A 215 0.65 -22.77 4.53
C ALA A 215 1.39 -21.43 4.51
N ALA A 216 2.69 -21.45 4.22
CA ALA A 216 3.50 -20.24 4.13
C ALA A 216 3.02 -19.27 3.02
N GLU A 217 2.56 -19.78 1.88
CA GLU A 217 2.00 -18.93 0.82
C GLU A 217 0.63 -18.35 1.21
N ILE A 218 -0.22 -19.18 1.83
CA ILE A 218 -1.54 -18.78 2.29
C ILE A 218 -1.43 -17.73 3.39
N ASP A 219 -0.53 -17.90 4.34
CA ASP A 219 -0.28 -16.92 5.41
C ASP A 219 0.17 -15.57 4.81
N ARG A 220 1.15 -15.60 3.90
CA ARG A 220 1.59 -14.39 3.19
C ARG A 220 0.46 -13.74 2.40
N GLN A 221 -0.37 -14.52 1.72
CA GLN A 221 -1.52 -14.00 0.97
C GLN A 221 -2.55 -13.33 1.92
N ILE A 222 -2.83 -13.93 3.07
CA ILE A 222 -3.73 -13.35 4.07
C ILE A 222 -3.17 -12.02 4.58
N ARG A 223 -1.92 -11.99 5.02
CA ARG A 223 -1.27 -10.78 5.57
C ARG A 223 -1.03 -9.72 4.50
N GLY A 224 -0.55 -10.13 3.33
CA GLY A 224 -0.23 -9.22 2.21
C GLY A 224 -1.46 -8.57 1.57
N LEU A 225 -2.66 -9.12 1.77
CA LEU A 225 -3.90 -8.53 1.27
C LEU A 225 -4.77 -7.90 2.37
N SER A 226 -4.29 -7.89 3.61
CA SER A 226 -5.05 -7.37 4.75
C SER A 226 -4.80 -5.87 5.00
N PRO A 227 -5.83 -5.06 5.22
CA PRO A 227 -7.26 -5.43 5.28
C PRO A 227 -7.96 -5.36 3.91
N PHE A 228 -7.30 -4.81 2.89
CA PHE A 228 -7.87 -4.58 1.56
C PHE A 228 -6.91 -5.06 0.46
N PRO A 229 -7.44 -5.81 -0.55
CA PRO A 229 -8.84 -6.21 -0.73
C PRO A 229 -9.35 -7.21 0.29
N GLY A 230 -8.46 -7.85 1.07
CA GLY A 230 -8.71 -8.91 2.03
C GLY A 230 -8.81 -10.28 1.37
N ALA A 231 -7.84 -11.16 1.69
CA ALA A 231 -7.90 -12.55 1.24
C ALA A 231 -9.19 -13.22 1.74
N TRP A 232 -9.81 -14.06 0.94
CA TRP A 232 -11.11 -14.60 1.27
C TRP A 232 -11.28 -16.06 0.82
N THR A 233 -12.15 -16.74 1.51
CA THR A 233 -12.60 -18.11 1.20
C THR A 233 -14.13 -18.17 1.22
N LEU A 234 -14.68 -19.32 0.79
CA LEU A 234 -16.11 -19.62 0.90
C LEU A 234 -16.34 -20.71 1.95
N HIS A 235 -17.43 -20.60 2.68
CA HIS A 235 -17.98 -21.69 3.49
C HIS A 235 -19.32 -22.12 2.91
N GLY A 236 -19.51 -23.43 2.75
CA GLY A 236 -20.72 -24.01 2.13
C GLY A 236 -20.90 -23.60 0.66
N GLY A 237 -19.84 -23.11 -0.02
CA GLY A 237 -19.89 -22.67 -1.41
C GLY A 237 -20.54 -21.28 -1.64
N GLU A 238 -21.08 -20.63 -0.60
CA GLU A 238 -21.86 -19.40 -0.74
C GLU A 238 -21.39 -18.27 0.18
N THR A 239 -21.08 -18.58 1.43
CA THR A 239 -20.74 -17.55 2.40
C THR A 239 -19.28 -17.13 2.30
N ARG A 240 -19.06 -15.91 1.86
CA ARG A 240 -17.70 -15.34 1.79
C ARG A 240 -17.22 -14.92 3.17
N ILE A 241 -16.04 -15.43 3.55
CA ILE A 241 -15.34 -15.09 4.77
C ILE A 241 -13.98 -14.49 4.38
N LYS A 242 -13.68 -13.27 4.81
CA LYS A 242 -12.34 -12.71 4.70
C LYS A 242 -11.48 -13.21 5.85
N CYS A 243 -10.25 -13.58 5.52
CA CYS A 243 -9.18 -13.90 6.44
C CYS A 243 -8.24 -12.69 6.49
N LEU A 244 -8.05 -12.10 7.67
CA LEU A 244 -7.34 -10.82 7.80
C LEU A 244 -6.04 -10.93 8.57
N MET A 245 -5.87 -12.01 9.35
CA MET A 245 -4.63 -12.34 10.05
C MET A 245 -4.56 -13.84 10.27
N SER A 246 -3.36 -14.38 10.09
CA SER A 246 -3.06 -15.79 10.31
C SER A 246 -1.63 -15.98 10.78
N ARG A 247 -1.29 -17.19 11.13
CA ARG A 247 0.07 -17.69 11.33
C ARG A 247 0.15 -19.14 10.92
N GLU A 248 1.34 -19.56 10.52
CA GLU A 248 1.61 -20.96 10.17
C GLU A 248 1.46 -21.90 11.38
N ALA A 249 1.11 -23.15 11.11
CA ALA A 249 0.98 -24.22 12.09
C ALA A 249 1.22 -25.61 11.44
N GLU A 250 1.39 -26.62 12.28
CA GLU A 250 1.83 -27.98 11.90
C GLU A 250 0.69 -29.01 12.01
N ALA A 251 -0.53 -28.68 11.61
CA ALA A 251 -1.63 -29.65 11.61
C ALA A 251 -1.84 -30.22 10.22
N SER A 252 -2.31 -31.47 10.13
CA SER A 252 -2.57 -32.19 8.89
C SER A 252 -4.06 -32.43 8.68
N GLY A 253 -4.50 -32.38 7.41
CA GLY A 253 -5.87 -32.61 6.98
C GLY A 253 -6.00 -32.45 5.48
N ALA A 254 -7.21 -32.58 4.94
CA ALA A 254 -7.46 -32.26 3.54
C ALA A 254 -7.38 -30.72 3.32
N PRO A 255 -6.90 -30.24 2.16
CA PRO A 255 -6.84 -28.79 1.90
C PRO A 255 -8.18 -28.09 2.10
N GLY A 256 -8.20 -27.07 2.95
CA GLY A 256 -9.41 -26.34 3.36
C GLY A 256 -10.17 -26.93 4.53
N GLU A 257 -9.81 -28.10 5.03
CA GLU A 257 -10.45 -28.73 6.17
C GLU A 257 -10.18 -27.96 7.47
N ILE A 258 -11.23 -27.73 8.25
CA ILE A 258 -11.12 -27.20 9.63
C ILE A 258 -10.70 -28.34 10.54
N VAL A 259 -9.42 -28.39 10.89
CA VAL A 259 -8.84 -29.46 11.72
C VAL A 259 -8.95 -29.18 13.23
N SER A 260 -9.10 -27.90 13.60
CA SER A 260 -9.30 -27.47 14.99
C SER A 260 -10.14 -26.18 15.03
N LEU A 261 -10.92 -26.00 16.09
CA LEU A 261 -11.67 -24.79 16.37
C LEU A 261 -11.02 -23.93 17.45
N ASN A 262 -10.10 -24.47 18.23
CA ASN A 262 -9.38 -23.74 19.28
C ASN A 262 -7.91 -24.19 19.33
N PRO A 263 -7.02 -23.41 18.70
CA PRO A 263 -7.28 -22.28 17.79
C PRO A 263 -7.92 -22.73 16.48
N LEU A 264 -8.61 -21.82 15.78
CA LEU A 264 -9.21 -22.12 14.46
C LEU A 264 -8.11 -22.39 13.42
N THR A 265 -7.94 -23.66 13.09
CA THR A 265 -6.84 -24.14 12.25
C THR A 265 -7.39 -24.78 10.98
N ILE A 266 -6.85 -24.38 9.85
CA ILE A 266 -7.23 -24.85 8.52
C ILE A 266 -6.05 -25.57 7.90
N ALA A 267 -6.27 -26.80 7.42
CA ALA A 267 -5.26 -27.55 6.68
C ALA A 267 -5.02 -26.95 5.28
N CYS A 268 -3.77 -26.96 4.87
CA CYS A 268 -3.31 -26.48 3.58
C CYS A 268 -2.77 -27.65 2.74
N GLY A 269 -2.32 -27.38 1.52
CA GLY A 269 -1.65 -28.41 0.69
C GLY A 269 -0.40 -28.96 1.36
N GLU A 270 0.30 -28.11 2.13
CA GLU A 270 1.41 -28.47 3.00
C GLU A 270 1.27 -27.63 4.27
N GLY A 271 1.29 -28.27 5.45
CA GLY A 271 1.10 -27.62 6.73
C GLY A 271 -0.34 -27.12 6.95
N SER A 272 -0.48 -26.13 7.79
CA SER A 272 -1.77 -25.50 8.13
C SER A 272 -1.60 -24.07 8.55
N VAL A 273 -2.70 -23.30 8.60
CA VAL A 273 -2.71 -21.95 9.16
C VAL A 273 -3.72 -21.84 10.29
N VAL A 274 -3.34 -21.12 11.33
CA VAL A 274 -4.28 -20.64 12.36
C VAL A 274 -4.83 -19.32 11.88
N LEU A 275 -6.17 -19.22 11.75
CA LEU A 275 -6.84 -17.96 11.45
C LEU A 275 -7.09 -17.20 12.76
N GLU A 276 -6.56 -15.98 12.84
CA GLU A 276 -6.65 -15.15 14.06
C GLU A 276 -7.70 -14.04 13.93
N SER A 277 -7.86 -13.48 12.72
CA SER A 277 -8.83 -12.41 12.45
C SER A 277 -9.61 -12.69 11.18
N LEU A 278 -10.94 -12.60 11.27
CA LEU A 278 -11.87 -12.87 10.18
C LEU A 278 -12.93 -11.78 10.07
N GLN A 279 -13.56 -11.71 8.88
CA GLN A 279 -14.66 -10.79 8.64
C GLN A 279 -15.70 -11.40 7.71
N ARG A 280 -16.97 -11.39 8.11
CA ARG A 280 -18.11 -11.66 7.23
C ARG A 280 -18.58 -10.39 6.51
N ALA A 281 -19.24 -10.57 5.38
CA ALA A 281 -19.88 -9.46 4.65
C ALA A 281 -20.83 -8.68 5.58
N GLY A 282 -20.72 -7.36 5.57
CA GLY A 282 -21.54 -6.45 6.37
C GLY A 282 -21.20 -6.39 7.87
N LYS A 283 -20.17 -7.09 8.32
CA LYS A 283 -19.68 -7.05 9.71
C LYS A 283 -18.27 -6.45 9.80
N GLY A 284 -17.86 -6.03 10.99
CA GLY A 284 -16.48 -5.64 11.27
C GLY A 284 -15.54 -6.86 11.35
N ALA A 285 -14.22 -6.59 11.34
CA ALA A 285 -13.21 -7.59 11.65
C ALA A 285 -13.39 -8.09 13.10
N GLN A 286 -13.18 -9.38 13.33
CA GLN A 286 -13.35 -10.04 14.62
C GLN A 286 -12.22 -11.05 14.85
N THR A 287 -11.83 -11.28 16.10
CA THR A 287 -10.98 -12.43 16.42
C THR A 287 -11.71 -13.74 16.07
N ALA A 288 -10.97 -14.81 15.80
CA ALA A 288 -11.54 -16.11 15.46
C ALA A 288 -12.54 -16.60 16.52
N GLU A 289 -12.23 -16.40 17.80
CA GLU A 289 -13.10 -16.78 18.92
C GLU A 289 -14.46 -16.03 18.87
N VAL A 290 -14.43 -14.71 18.66
CA VAL A 290 -15.65 -13.89 18.57
C VAL A 290 -16.43 -14.25 17.30
N PHE A 291 -15.72 -14.49 16.20
CA PHE A 291 -16.33 -14.91 14.94
C PHE A 291 -17.10 -16.23 15.09
N LEU A 292 -16.49 -17.24 15.70
CA LEU A 292 -17.10 -18.56 15.90
C LEU A 292 -18.37 -18.53 16.78
N ARG A 293 -18.44 -17.60 17.75
CA ARG A 293 -19.68 -17.41 18.55
C ARG A 293 -20.85 -16.90 17.71
N GLY A 294 -20.57 -16.08 16.71
CA GLY A 294 -21.59 -15.49 15.84
C GLY A 294 -21.82 -16.21 14.50
N TYR A 295 -20.93 -17.15 14.16
CA TYR A 295 -20.99 -17.96 12.94
C TYR A 295 -20.34 -19.31 13.21
N PRO A 296 -21.12 -20.32 13.64
CA PRO A 296 -20.57 -21.60 14.02
C PRO A 296 -20.04 -22.35 12.79
N LEU A 297 -18.72 -22.61 12.80
CA LEU A 297 -18.05 -23.57 11.96
C LEU A 297 -17.89 -24.86 12.72
N GLN A 298 -17.74 -25.99 12.04
CA GLN A 298 -17.54 -27.30 12.63
C GLN A 298 -16.19 -27.88 12.23
N ARG A 299 -15.61 -28.70 13.09
CA ARG A 299 -14.45 -29.50 12.71
C ARG A 299 -14.86 -30.46 11.60
N GLY A 300 -14.04 -30.55 10.55
CA GLY A 300 -14.33 -31.30 9.35
C GLY A 300 -15.05 -30.52 8.25
N ASP A 301 -15.56 -29.29 8.53
CA ASP A 301 -16.02 -28.41 7.45
C ASP A 301 -14.85 -28.10 6.51
N VAL A 302 -15.15 -27.96 5.22
CA VAL A 302 -14.14 -27.63 4.21
C VAL A 302 -14.42 -26.23 3.67
N LEU A 303 -13.43 -25.34 3.81
CA LEU A 303 -13.44 -24.00 3.25
C LEU A 303 -12.94 -24.02 1.81
N GLY A 304 -13.51 -23.16 0.97
CA GLY A 304 -13.18 -23.09 -0.46
C GLY A 304 -14.41 -23.22 -1.34
N GLY A 305 -14.25 -23.12 -2.65
CA GLY A 305 -15.32 -23.42 -3.59
C GLY A 305 -15.65 -24.92 -3.57
N LYS A 306 -16.84 -25.32 -4.01
CA LYS A 306 -17.14 -26.72 -4.29
C LYS A 306 -16.01 -27.28 -5.14
N GLY A 307 -15.21 -28.16 -4.56
CA GLY A 307 -14.12 -28.82 -5.27
C GLY A 307 -14.69 -29.39 -6.57
N GLY A 308 -14.22 -28.90 -7.69
CA GLY A 308 -14.35 -29.64 -8.90
C GLY A 308 -13.66 -30.97 -8.67
N ALA A 309 -14.44 -32.04 -8.70
CA ALA A 309 -13.96 -33.39 -8.72
C ALA A 309 -13.11 -33.62 -9.97
#